data_ba024d940d9f9ac8262f95dd07198e85
#
_entry.id   ba024d940d9f9ac8262f95dd07198e85
#
_cell.length_a   1.000
_cell.length_b   1.000
_cell.length_c   1.000
_cell.angle_alpha   90.00
_cell.angle_beta   90.00
_cell.angle_gamma   90.00
#
_symmetry.space_group_name_H-M   'P 1'
#
loop_
_entity.id
_entity.type
_entity.pdbx_description
1 polymer ?
#
loop_
_entity_poly.entity_id
_entity_poly.type
_entity_poly.pdbx_seq_one_letter_code
_entity_poly.pdbx_strand_id
1 'polypeptide(L)'
;MTTFQLTFYIFAAAFLQITLFSLHAFYRHWQVYQGVKNRLSGFDPALPCEPVEDEILPIGTVENQPAWAGLRKFQVISKVIEDKSKSVCSFHLAPVDGKLLPQFKPGQFLTFELKITNPVSKERKKVIRCYSLSDRPGLDHYRVSIKRIQP
;
A
#
# COMPACT_ATOMS: atom_id res chain seq x y z
N MET A 1 -56.88 22.67 17.77
CA MET A 1 -56.15 21.53 17.17
C MET A 1 -56.31 20.36 18.12
N THR A 2 -56.82 19.26 17.62
CA THR A 2 -56.94 18.03 18.43
C THR A 2 -55.55 17.40 18.60
N THR A 3 -55.31 16.80 19.76
CA THR A 3 -54.01 16.12 20.06
C THR A 3 -53.60 15.14 18.96
N PHE A 4 -54.57 14.54 18.29
CA PHE A 4 -54.35 13.63 17.16
C PHE A 4 -53.73 14.33 15.93
N GLN A 5 -54.16 15.55 15.61
CA GLN A 5 -53.57 16.33 14.52
C GLN A 5 -52.12 16.69 14.80
N LEU A 6 -51.81 17.07 16.03
CA LEU A 6 -50.43 17.42 16.42
C LEU A 6 -49.48 16.23 16.30
N THR A 7 -49.90 15.04 16.79
CA THR A 7 -49.10 13.83 16.67
C THR A 7 -48.85 13.43 15.22
N PHE A 8 -49.87 13.53 14.35
CA PHE A 8 -49.74 13.24 12.93
C PHE A 8 -48.69 14.15 12.25
N TYR A 9 -48.71 15.46 12.54
CA TYR A 9 -47.73 16.37 11.96
C TYR A 9 -46.31 16.08 12.46
N ILE A 10 -46.10 15.68 13.71
CA ILE A 10 -44.80 15.32 14.24
C ILE A 10 -44.26 14.08 13.51
N PHE A 11 -45.07 13.05 13.35
CA PHE A 11 -44.66 11.82 12.61
C PHE A 11 -44.37 12.12 11.13
N ALA A 12 -45.20 12.93 10.48
CA ALA A 12 -44.98 13.34 9.10
C ALA A 12 -43.66 14.11 8.91
N ALA A 13 -43.38 15.03 9.82
CA ALA A 13 -42.13 15.79 9.81
C ALA A 13 -40.89 14.90 10.04
N ALA A 14 -40.95 13.98 10.99
CA ALA A 14 -39.89 13.02 11.25
C ALA A 14 -39.66 12.08 10.05
N PHE A 15 -40.72 11.59 9.43
CA PHE A 15 -40.62 10.76 8.24
C PHE A 15 -40.01 11.51 7.07
N LEU A 16 -40.42 12.76 6.84
CA LEU A 16 -39.82 13.62 5.81
C LEU A 16 -38.34 13.84 6.04
N GLN A 17 -37.91 14.05 7.28
CA GLN A 17 -36.51 14.27 7.63
C GLN A 17 -35.66 13.01 7.37
N ILE A 18 -36.17 11.82 7.72
CA ILE A 18 -35.49 10.56 7.46
C ILE A 18 -35.36 10.30 5.95
N THR A 19 -36.41 10.55 5.18
CA THR A 19 -36.37 10.37 3.72
C THR A 19 -35.39 11.33 3.05
N LEU A 20 -35.34 12.59 3.45
CA LEU A 20 -34.35 13.56 2.94
C LEU A 20 -32.93 13.15 3.27
N PHE A 21 -32.69 12.69 4.50
CA PHE A 21 -31.37 12.21 4.90
C PHE A 21 -30.95 10.97 4.09
N SER A 22 -31.84 10.03 3.89
CA SER A 22 -31.60 8.82 3.07
C SER A 22 -31.32 9.16 1.61
N LEU A 23 -32.07 10.10 1.03
CA LEU A 23 -31.84 10.58 -0.33
C LEU A 23 -30.47 11.27 -0.46
N HIS A 24 -30.09 12.09 0.53
CA HIS A 24 -28.79 12.74 0.53
C HIS A 24 -27.63 11.74 0.63
N ALA A 25 -27.74 10.73 1.49
CA ALA A 25 -26.75 9.67 1.64
C ALA A 25 -26.64 8.85 0.33
N PHE A 26 -27.78 8.51 -0.28
CA PHE A 26 -27.81 7.81 -1.57
C PHE A 26 -27.16 8.63 -2.68
N TYR A 27 -27.45 9.94 -2.76
CA TYR A 27 -26.85 10.83 -3.76
C TYR A 27 -25.33 10.91 -3.63
N ARG A 28 -24.79 11.00 -2.40
CA ARG A 28 -23.35 10.96 -2.17
C ARG A 28 -22.73 9.65 -2.63
N HIS A 29 -23.37 8.51 -2.30
CA HIS A 29 -22.91 7.20 -2.76
C HIS A 29 -22.96 7.06 -4.28
N TRP A 30 -24.01 7.59 -4.90
CA TRP A 30 -24.16 7.61 -6.35
C TRP A 30 -23.06 8.40 -7.05
N GLN A 31 -22.69 9.55 -6.53
CA GLN A 31 -21.58 10.36 -7.10
C GLN A 31 -20.25 9.61 -7.04
N VAL A 32 -19.96 8.94 -5.93
CA VAL A 32 -18.75 8.12 -5.81
C VAL A 32 -18.77 6.98 -6.82
N TYR A 33 -19.91 6.29 -6.94
CA TYR A 33 -20.08 5.20 -7.90
C TYR A 33 -19.88 5.67 -9.36
N GLN A 34 -20.45 6.80 -9.74
CA GLN A 34 -20.26 7.38 -11.07
C GLN A 34 -18.80 7.78 -11.32
N GLY A 35 -18.11 8.30 -10.33
CA GLY A 35 -16.69 8.61 -10.42
C GLY A 35 -15.82 7.38 -10.70
N VAL A 36 -16.12 6.26 -10.04
CA VAL A 36 -15.43 4.98 -10.27
C VAL A 36 -15.80 4.40 -11.64
N LYS A 37 -17.08 4.41 -11.98
CA LYS A 37 -17.56 3.92 -13.28
C LYS A 37 -16.93 4.67 -14.45
N ASN A 38 -16.83 5.99 -14.36
CA ASN A 38 -16.21 6.80 -15.42
C ASN A 38 -14.69 6.56 -15.56
N ARG A 39 -14.02 6.16 -14.48
CA ARG A 39 -12.61 5.73 -14.52
C ARG A 39 -12.45 4.35 -15.14
N LEU A 40 -13.42 3.47 -14.97
CA LEU A 40 -13.42 2.11 -15.49
C LEU A 40 -13.97 2.03 -16.93
N SER A 41 -14.79 2.99 -17.37
CA SER A 41 -15.32 3.01 -18.74
C SER A 41 -14.27 3.31 -19.82
N GLY A 42 -13.07 3.74 -19.42
CA GLY A 42 -11.90 3.79 -20.31
C GLY A 42 -11.16 2.46 -20.41
N PHE A 43 -11.55 1.46 -19.62
CA PHE A 43 -10.98 0.13 -19.67
C PHE A 43 -11.93 -0.74 -20.50
N ASP A 44 -11.64 -0.88 -21.79
CA ASP A 44 -12.37 -1.79 -22.67
C ASP A 44 -11.80 -3.21 -22.51
N PRO A 45 -12.52 -4.12 -21.81
CA PRO A 45 -12.04 -5.49 -21.64
C PRO A 45 -12.10 -6.30 -22.95
N ALA A 46 -12.66 -5.72 -24.00
CA ALA A 46 -12.77 -6.35 -25.32
C ALA A 46 -11.69 -5.86 -26.30
N LEU A 47 -10.83 -4.94 -25.89
CA LEU A 47 -9.61 -4.72 -26.64
C LEU A 47 -8.80 -6.03 -26.53
N PRO A 48 -8.66 -6.80 -27.66
CA PRO A 48 -7.65 -7.84 -27.67
C PRO A 48 -6.38 -7.16 -27.19
N CYS A 49 -5.66 -7.78 -26.28
CA CYS A 49 -4.25 -7.45 -26.08
C CYS A 49 -3.63 -7.70 -27.46
N GLU A 50 -3.75 -6.73 -28.37
CA GLU A 50 -2.86 -6.72 -29.49
C GLU A 50 -1.48 -6.85 -28.85
N PRO A 51 -0.72 -7.91 -29.19
CA PRO A 51 0.66 -7.92 -28.83
C PRO A 51 1.11 -6.55 -29.35
N VAL A 52 1.40 -5.63 -28.42
CA VAL A 52 2.17 -4.46 -28.73
C VAL A 52 3.36 -5.13 -29.41
N GLU A 53 3.40 -5.08 -30.74
CA GLU A 53 4.66 -5.26 -31.44
C GLU A 53 5.50 -4.19 -30.78
N ASP A 54 6.12 -4.60 -29.68
CA ASP A 54 7.19 -3.87 -29.11
C ASP A 54 8.08 -3.60 -30.30
N GLU A 55 7.97 -2.40 -30.87
CA GLU A 55 9.10 -1.79 -31.52
C GLU A 55 10.16 -1.92 -30.44
N ILE A 56 10.87 -3.03 -30.53
CA ILE A 56 11.96 -3.39 -29.64
C ILE A 56 12.97 -2.28 -29.90
N LEU A 57 12.71 -1.12 -29.29
CA LEU A 57 13.81 -0.24 -28.92
C LEU A 57 14.80 -1.22 -28.30
N PRO A 58 16.01 -1.38 -28.87
CA PRO A 58 16.93 -2.37 -28.38
C PRO A 58 16.93 -2.17 -26.87
N ILE A 59 16.21 -3.05 -26.18
CA ILE A 59 16.30 -3.18 -24.75
C ILE A 59 17.76 -3.50 -24.62
N GLY A 60 18.53 -2.41 -24.40
CA GLY A 60 19.90 -2.59 -24.03
C GLY A 60 19.79 -3.61 -22.95
N THR A 61 20.29 -4.78 -23.21
CA THR A 61 20.25 -5.96 -22.36
C THR A 61 20.25 -5.44 -20.95
N VAL A 62 19.05 -5.42 -20.30
CA VAL A 62 18.96 -5.14 -18.87
C VAL A 62 19.67 -6.36 -18.31
N GLU A 63 20.97 -6.22 -18.31
CA GLU A 63 21.88 -7.16 -17.73
C GLU A 63 21.32 -7.36 -16.34
N ASN A 64 20.82 -8.54 -16.06
CA ASN A 64 20.27 -8.98 -14.77
C ASN A 64 21.44 -9.03 -13.76
N GLN A 65 22.29 -8.01 -13.79
CA GLN A 65 23.35 -7.88 -12.81
C GLN A 65 22.69 -7.54 -11.48
N PRO A 66 23.00 -8.32 -10.44
CA PRO A 66 22.52 -8.00 -9.11
C PRO A 66 22.97 -6.56 -8.79
N ALA A 67 22.09 -5.79 -8.16
CA ALA A 67 22.35 -4.38 -7.80
C ALA A 67 23.69 -4.19 -7.05
N TRP A 68 24.18 -5.24 -6.42
CA TRP A 68 25.53 -5.40 -5.84
C TRP A 68 25.88 -6.88 -5.69
N ALA A 69 27.18 -7.18 -5.59
CA ALA A 69 27.63 -8.54 -5.35
C ALA A 69 27.56 -8.88 -3.85
N GLY A 70 27.03 -10.06 -3.52
CA GLY A 70 26.99 -10.60 -2.16
C GLY A 70 26.07 -9.86 -1.19
N LEU A 71 26.42 -9.90 0.10
CA LEU A 71 25.65 -9.26 1.19
C LEU A 71 26.13 -7.84 1.43
N ARG A 72 25.17 -6.91 1.47
CA ARG A 72 25.42 -5.51 1.82
C ARG A 72 24.76 -5.21 3.17
N LYS A 73 25.48 -4.51 4.05
CA LYS A 73 24.99 -4.16 5.38
C LYS A 73 24.15 -2.89 5.33
N PHE A 74 23.01 -2.92 6.00
CA PHE A 74 22.12 -1.80 6.18
C PHE A 74 21.91 -1.52 7.67
N GLN A 75 21.72 -0.25 8.00
CA GLN A 75 21.27 0.18 9.32
C GLN A 75 19.88 0.77 9.23
N VAL A 76 19.08 0.56 10.26
CA VAL A 76 17.77 1.20 10.40
C VAL A 76 17.99 2.63 10.88
N ILE A 77 17.69 3.61 10.02
CA ILE A 77 17.82 5.03 10.37
C ILE A 77 16.52 5.62 10.92
N SER A 78 15.38 5.01 10.58
CA SER A 78 14.08 5.41 11.10
C SER A 78 13.11 4.24 11.13
N LYS A 79 12.19 4.27 12.10
CA LYS A 79 11.08 3.33 12.25
C LYS A 79 9.79 4.12 12.43
N VAL A 80 8.83 3.91 11.53
CA VAL A 80 7.52 4.57 11.55
C VAL A 80 6.44 3.53 11.79
N ILE A 81 5.51 3.83 12.69
CA ILE A 81 4.31 3.00 12.91
C ILE A 81 3.22 3.54 12.00
N GLU A 82 2.72 2.71 11.10
CA GLU A 82 1.79 3.13 10.04
C GLU A 82 0.32 3.02 10.45
N ASP A 83 0.02 2.24 11.48
CA ASP A 83 -1.35 1.96 11.88
C ASP A 83 -1.60 2.16 13.38
N LYS A 84 -2.87 2.43 13.73
CA LYS A 84 -3.30 2.62 15.13
C LYS A 84 -3.10 1.36 15.99
N SER A 85 -3.20 0.18 15.39
CA SER A 85 -2.99 -1.10 16.08
C SER A 85 -1.52 -1.43 16.32
N LYS A 86 -0.61 -0.60 15.82
CA LYS A 86 0.85 -0.79 15.88
C LYS A 86 1.30 -2.14 15.30
N SER A 87 0.52 -2.65 14.35
CA SER A 87 0.80 -3.92 13.68
C SER A 87 1.67 -3.78 12.44
N VAL A 88 1.68 -2.61 11.80
CA VAL A 88 2.48 -2.31 10.61
C VAL A 88 3.55 -1.29 10.94
N CYS A 89 4.80 -1.63 10.62
CA CYS A 89 5.95 -0.76 10.81
C CYS A 89 6.71 -0.60 9.49
N SER A 90 7.05 0.62 9.14
CA SER A 90 8.00 0.93 8.07
C SER A 90 9.38 1.19 8.64
N PHE A 91 10.37 0.57 8.01
CA PHE A 91 11.78 0.72 8.36
C PHE A 91 12.51 1.41 7.22
N HIS A 92 13.17 2.50 7.51
CA HIS A 92 14.05 3.21 6.58
C HIS A 92 15.47 2.70 6.78
N LEU A 93 16.11 2.27 5.70
CA LEU A 93 17.34 1.50 5.70
C LEU A 93 18.39 2.24 4.89
N ALA A 94 19.44 2.72 5.56
CA ALA A 94 20.60 3.31 4.88
C ALA A 94 21.76 2.31 4.79
N PRO A 95 22.55 2.34 3.73
CA PRO A 95 23.72 1.48 3.60
C PRO A 95 24.81 1.92 4.57
N VAL A 96 25.43 0.97 5.25
CA VAL A 96 26.52 1.26 6.22
C VAL A 96 27.80 1.67 5.52
N ASP A 97 27.99 1.26 4.29
CA ASP A 97 29.19 1.57 3.48
C ASP A 97 29.18 2.97 2.84
N GLY A 98 28.08 3.74 3.03
CA GLY A 98 27.93 5.09 2.48
C GLY A 98 27.86 5.17 0.95
N LYS A 99 27.87 4.04 0.25
CA LYS A 99 27.78 4.03 -1.22
C LYS A 99 26.36 4.30 -1.67
N LEU A 100 26.21 4.91 -2.83
CA LEU A 100 24.92 5.17 -3.45
C LEU A 100 24.10 3.89 -3.55
N LEU A 101 22.79 4.04 -3.39
CA LEU A 101 21.85 2.97 -3.57
C LEU A 101 21.44 2.88 -5.05
N PRO A 102 21.44 1.69 -5.64
CA PRO A 102 20.86 1.47 -6.95
C PRO A 102 19.39 1.88 -6.97
N GLN A 103 18.98 2.46 -8.09
CA GLN A 103 17.58 2.71 -8.31
C GLN A 103 16.81 1.38 -8.46
N PHE A 104 15.61 1.35 -7.96
CA PHE A 104 14.75 0.17 -8.07
C PHE A 104 13.47 0.50 -8.84
N LYS A 105 12.86 -0.52 -9.43
CA LYS A 105 11.57 -0.43 -10.10
C LYS A 105 10.45 -0.88 -9.13
N PRO A 106 9.23 -0.36 -9.28
CA PRO A 106 8.08 -0.87 -8.52
C PRO A 106 7.96 -2.38 -8.61
N GLY A 107 7.68 -3.02 -7.49
CA GLY A 107 7.60 -4.49 -7.39
C GLY A 107 8.90 -5.20 -7.04
N GLN A 108 10.04 -4.52 -7.07
CA GLN A 108 11.30 -5.11 -6.62
C GLN A 108 11.33 -5.27 -5.09
N PHE A 109 12.11 -6.25 -4.64
CA PHE A 109 12.25 -6.62 -3.23
C PHE A 109 13.73 -6.81 -2.86
N LEU A 110 13.98 -6.77 -1.57
CA LEU A 110 15.27 -7.14 -0.99
C LEU A 110 15.15 -8.45 -0.21
N THR A 111 16.16 -9.29 -0.34
CA THR A 111 16.34 -10.48 0.50
C THR A 111 17.22 -10.14 1.68
N PHE A 112 16.68 -10.23 2.87
CA PHE A 112 17.37 -9.91 4.12
C PHE A 112 17.90 -11.18 4.78
N GLU A 113 19.14 -11.15 5.18
CA GLU A 113 19.71 -12.07 6.15
C GLU A 113 19.66 -11.45 7.54
N LEU A 114 18.79 -11.94 8.39
CA LEU A 114 18.58 -11.47 9.75
C LEU A 114 19.22 -12.42 10.75
N LYS A 115 20.02 -11.90 11.67
CA LYS A 115 20.55 -12.64 12.82
C LYS A 115 19.67 -12.36 14.03
N ILE A 116 18.80 -13.29 14.37
CA ILE A 116 17.87 -13.17 15.49
C ILE A 116 18.48 -13.93 16.68
N THR A 117 18.56 -13.25 17.81
CA THR A 117 18.98 -13.87 19.08
C THR A 117 17.73 -14.21 19.90
N ASN A 118 17.55 -15.45 20.27
CA ASN A 118 16.50 -15.85 21.19
C ASN A 118 16.78 -15.20 22.56
N PRO A 119 15.84 -14.44 23.14
CA PRO A 119 16.07 -13.76 24.42
C PRO A 119 16.25 -14.74 25.59
N VAL A 120 15.71 -15.95 25.50
CA VAL A 120 15.77 -16.97 26.55
C VAL A 120 17.01 -17.87 26.39
N SER A 121 17.16 -18.56 25.25
CA SER A 121 18.25 -19.52 25.02
C SER A 121 19.57 -18.88 24.62
N LYS A 122 19.60 -17.56 24.33
CA LYS A 122 20.76 -16.83 23.78
C LYS A 122 21.27 -17.38 22.45
N GLU A 123 20.62 -18.35 21.88
CA GLU A 123 20.96 -18.90 20.58
C GLU A 123 20.74 -17.89 19.46
N ARG A 124 21.67 -17.86 18.53
CA ARG A 124 21.57 -17.02 17.33
C ARG A 124 21.07 -17.84 16.17
N LYS A 125 19.93 -17.44 15.63
CA LYS A 125 19.36 -18.07 14.43
C LYS A 125 19.48 -17.11 13.25
N LYS A 126 19.98 -17.63 12.13
CA LYS A 126 19.98 -16.96 10.84
C LYS A 126 18.61 -17.17 10.17
N VAL A 127 17.94 -16.09 9.76
CA VAL A 127 16.65 -16.13 9.11
C VAL A 127 16.71 -15.31 7.83
N ILE A 128 16.22 -15.88 6.75
CA ILE A 128 16.11 -15.20 5.46
C ILE A 128 14.67 -14.76 5.26
N ARG A 129 14.48 -13.49 4.87
CA ARG A 129 13.17 -12.90 4.56
C ARG A 129 13.27 -11.97 3.37
N CYS A 130 12.23 -11.96 2.55
CA CYS A 130 12.10 -11.04 1.42
C CYS A 130 11.04 -9.99 1.75
N TYR A 131 11.35 -8.73 1.51
CA TYR A 131 10.43 -7.62 1.68
C TYR A 131 10.48 -6.71 0.46
N SER A 132 9.30 -6.37 -0.05
CA SER A 132 9.17 -5.42 -1.16
C SER A 132 9.59 -4.02 -0.73
N LEU A 133 10.21 -3.31 -1.64
CA LEU A 133 10.52 -1.90 -1.46
C LEU A 133 9.22 -1.09 -1.56
N SER A 134 8.97 -0.22 -0.58
CA SER A 134 7.67 0.44 -0.38
C SER A 134 7.76 1.97 -0.45
N ASP A 135 8.83 2.51 -1.05
CA ASP A 135 9.00 3.94 -1.28
C ASP A 135 9.25 4.23 -2.76
N ARG A 136 9.35 5.52 -3.10
CA ARG A 136 9.77 5.94 -4.43
C ARG A 136 11.27 5.65 -4.65
N PRO A 137 11.67 5.32 -5.89
CA PRO A 137 13.11 5.20 -6.22
C PRO A 137 13.82 6.55 -6.12
N GLY A 138 15.14 6.51 -6.02
CA GLY A 138 16.00 7.70 -6.07
C GLY A 138 16.23 8.40 -4.73
N LEU A 139 15.88 7.76 -3.61
CA LEU A 139 16.22 8.23 -2.27
C LEU A 139 17.59 7.69 -1.84
N ASP A 140 18.15 8.30 -0.80
CA ASP A 140 19.39 7.88 -0.13
C ASP A 140 19.21 6.68 0.80
N HIS A 141 17.98 6.19 0.91
CA HIS A 141 17.59 5.04 1.73
C HIS A 141 16.52 4.20 1.04
N TYR A 142 16.38 2.96 1.47
CA TYR A 142 15.26 2.09 1.10
C TYR A 142 14.24 2.03 2.24
N ARG A 143 12.96 1.88 1.91
CA ARG A 143 11.91 1.63 2.87
C ARG A 143 11.29 0.25 2.64
N VAL A 144 11.07 -0.47 3.73
CA VAL A 144 10.31 -1.71 3.76
C VAL A 144 9.23 -1.62 4.83
N SER A 145 8.01 -2.04 4.50
CA SER A 145 6.88 -2.05 5.43
C SER A 145 6.57 -3.48 5.83
N ILE A 146 6.58 -3.75 7.13
CA ILE A 146 6.47 -5.09 7.69
C ILE A 146 5.27 -5.15 8.62
N LYS A 147 4.36 -6.10 8.38
CA LYS A 147 3.26 -6.40 9.28
C LYS A 147 3.73 -7.41 10.33
N ARG A 148 3.54 -7.05 11.59
CA ARG A 148 3.76 -7.96 12.72
C ARG A 148 2.56 -8.90 12.84
N ILE A 149 2.80 -10.19 12.76
CA ILE A 149 1.82 -11.23 13.08
C ILE A 149 2.06 -11.58 14.54
N GLN A 150 1.03 -11.46 15.37
CA GLN A 150 1.08 -11.99 16.73
C GLN A 150 0.92 -13.51 16.64
N PRO A 151 1.69 -14.29 17.42
CA PRO A 151 1.53 -15.73 17.49
C PRO A 151 0.19 -16.11 18.10
#